data_fd5fb4d5d5763896f3dd81313b120e6e
#
_entry.id   fd5fb4d5d5763896f3dd81313b120e6e
#
_cell.length_a   1.000
_cell.length_b   1.000
_cell.length_c   1.000
_cell.angle_alpha   90.00
_cell.angle_beta   90.00
_cell.angle_gamma   90.00
#
_symmetry.space_group_name_H-M   'P 1'
#
loop_
_entity.id
_entity.type
_entity.pdbx_description
1 polymer ?
#
loop_
_entity_poly.entity_id
_entity_poly.type
_entity_poly.pdbx_seq_one_letter_code
_entity_poly.pdbx_strand_id
1 'polypeptide(L)'
;MLQLIRFISCLSLVFLIGCTCISIPSFVQPVQPLQERVVEGKGPVKILLLDISGTISEERRSRGMGLQEEISLVDRIKEELKKAESDRSIAGIIVRINSPGGTVTASDIIYHELREFKKRTGAKIIASLMDMATSGGYYVAVASDRIIAHPTTITGSIGVIALKFNVRELLFKIGIEEESIKSGDKKDLMSPFRPTTPEEREIVQTIIDKLHQRFVGVIAEGRHSLTQNELAKIADGRIFTADQALEAKLIDSIGYMDDAIGIMKDDLGIRDASVVVYYRPGSYKGTIYSATTASQPSLNLLSITGNGLSILPDVRFMYLWMP
;
A
#
# COMPACT_ATOMS: atom_id res chain seq x y z
N MET A 1 37.87 -42.02 -41.95
CA MET A 1 38.28 -42.07 -40.54
C MET A 1 38.92 -40.77 -40.05
N LEU A 2 39.86 -40.22 -40.79
CA LEU A 2 40.57 -38.96 -40.39
C LEU A 2 39.70 -37.71 -40.35
N GLN A 3 38.69 -37.61 -41.23
CA GLN A 3 37.74 -36.48 -41.24
C GLN A 3 36.74 -36.51 -40.07
N LEU A 4 36.31 -37.69 -39.63
CA LEU A 4 35.42 -37.86 -38.49
C LEU A 4 36.12 -37.48 -37.17
N ILE A 5 37.40 -37.81 -37.02
CA ILE A 5 38.23 -37.46 -35.85
C ILE A 5 38.45 -35.94 -35.77
N ARG A 6 38.61 -35.26 -36.92
CA ARG A 6 38.73 -33.77 -36.96
C ARG A 6 37.43 -33.09 -36.62
N PHE A 7 36.28 -33.66 -36.99
CA PHE A 7 34.97 -33.11 -36.67
C PHE A 7 34.64 -33.24 -35.17
N ILE A 8 34.97 -34.39 -34.58
CA ILE A 8 34.79 -34.66 -33.14
C ILE A 8 35.75 -33.77 -32.31
N SER A 9 36.99 -33.54 -32.78
CA SER A 9 37.96 -32.66 -32.12
C SER A 9 37.54 -31.19 -32.17
N CYS A 10 36.94 -30.71 -33.27
CA CYS A 10 36.38 -29.36 -33.31
C CYS A 10 35.15 -29.20 -32.43
N LEU A 11 34.30 -30.21 -32.34
CA LEU A 11 33.10 -30.17 -31.48
C LEU A 11 33.45 -30.15 -29.98
N SER A 12 34.49 -30.90 -29.58
CA SER A 12 34.99 -30.87 -28.19
C SER A 12 35.68 -29.57 -27.82
N LEU A 13 36.33 -28.87 -28.78
CA LEU A 13 36.93 -27.56 -28.52
C LEU A 13 35.88 -26.47 -28.31
N VAL A 14 34.74 -26.56 -28.99
CA VAL A 14 33.61 -25.62 -28.78
C VAL A 14 32.95 -25.83 -27.41
N PHE A 15 32.95 -27.06 -26.85
CA PHE A 15 32.42 -27.33 -25.50
C PHE A 15 33.37 -26.89 -24.37
N LEU A 16 34.69 -26.77 -24.64
CA LEU A 16 35.68 -26.34 -23.66
C LEU A 16 35.75 -24.80 -23.51
N ILE A 17 35.30 -24.05 -24.51
CA ILE A 17 35.21 -22.58 -24.46
C ILE A 17 33.94 -22.09 -23.76
N GLY A 18 33.00 -22.99 -23.45
CA GLY A 18 31.67 -22.69 -22.85
C GLY A 18 31.66 -22.41 -21.33
N CYS A 19 32.78 -22.48 -20.62
CA CYS A 19 32.86 -22.10 -19.20
C CYS A 19 33.44 -20.69 -18.99
N THR A 20 33.15 -19.75 -19.87
CA THR A 20 33.22 -18.36 -19.47
C THR A 20 32.00 -18.09 -18.60
N CYS A 21 32.21 -17.89 -17.31
CA CYS A 21 31.22 -17.29 -16.44
C CYS A 21 30.88 -15.93 -17.07
N ILE A 22 29.80 -15.89 -17.86
CA ILE A 22 29.20 -14.62 -18.24
C ILE A 22 28.58 -14.10 -16.94
N SER A 23 29.34 -13.32 -16.18
CA SER A 23 28.78 -12.46 -15.16
C SER A 23 27.93 -11.44 -15.91
N ILE A 24 26.63 -11.73 -16.03
CA ILE A 24 25.66 -10.73 -16.45
C ILE A 24 25.75 -9.66 -15.37
N PRO A 25 26.26 -8.45 -15.68
CA PRO A 25 26.24 -7.38 -14.69
C PRO A 25 24.80 -7.24 -14.26
N SER A 26 24.54 -7.28 -12.95
CA SER A 26 23.19 -7.03 -12.45
C SER A 26 22.82 -5.61 -12.87
N PHE A 27 21.89 -5.48 -13.80
CA PHE A 27 21.33 -4.19 -14.23
C PHE A 27 20.39 -3.60 -13.16
N VAL A 28 20.43 -4.12 -11.93
CA VAL A 28 19.70 -3.55 -10.81
C VAL A 28 20.34 -2.19 -10.51
N GLN A 29 19.70 -1.14 -10.97
CA GLN A 29 20.13 0.21 -10.65
C GLN A 29 19.96 0.44 -9.13
N PRO A 30 21.01 0.95 -8.45
CA PRO A 30 20.89 1.25 -7.04
C PRO A 30 19.77 2.28 -6.80
N VAL A 31 19.04 2.11 -5.71
CA VAL A 31 17.96 3.04 -5.32
C VAL A 31 18.57 4.43 -5.17
N GLN A 32 18.14 5.37 -6.00
CA GLN A 32 18.60 6.75 -5.98
C GLN A 32 18.12 7.48 -4.71
N PRO A 33 18.93 8.38 -4.12
CA PRO A 33 18.52 9.14 -2.95
C PRO A 33 17.32 10.06 -3.26
N LEU A 34 16.51 10.33 -2.23
CA LEU A 34 15.38 11.25 -2.33
C LEU A 34 15.86 12.68 -2.58
N GLN A 35 15.34 13.30 -3.64
CA GLN A 35 15.49 14.72 -3.96
C GLN A 35 14.25 15.47 -3.55
N GLU A 36 14.38 16.78 -3.30
CA GLU A 36 13.29 17.69 -2.99
C GLU A 36 12.97 18.55 -4.20
N ARG A 37 11.68 18.82 -4.42
CA ARG A 37 11.20 19.75 -5.44
C ARG A 37 10.04 20.56 -4.91
N VAL A 38 10.09 21.88 -5.11
CA VAL A 38 8.93 22.75 -4.90
C VAL A 38 7.97 22.52 -6.06
N VAL A 39 6.71 22.20 -5.76
CA VAL A 39 5.64 21.99 -6.76
C VAL A 39 4.65 23.12 -6.77
N GLU A 40 4.56 23.89 -5.66
CA GLU A 40 3.67 25.03 -5.55
C GLU A 40 4.15 26.03 -4.50
N GLY A 41 3.74 27.29 -4.65
CA GLY A 41 3.99 28.36 -3.71
C GLY A 41 5.45 28.79 -3.62
N LYS A 42 5.68 29.79 -2.76
CA LYS A 42 7.00 30.32 -2.43
C LYS A 42 6.96 30.79 -0.99
N GLY A 43 7.92 30.38 -0.20
CA GLY A 43 8.00 30.78 1.21
C GLY A 43 9.09 30.00 1.96
N PRO A 44 9.54 30.53 3.11
CA PRO A 44 10.57 29.86 3.92
C PRO A 44 10.04 28.63 4.67
N VAL A 45 8.73 28.59 4.96
CA VAL A 45 8.06 27.47 5.60
C VAL A 45 7.66 26.46 4.53
N LYS A 46 7.92 25.19 4.77
CA LYS A 46 7.59 24.12 3.85
C LYS A 46 6.41 23.29 4.36
N ILE A 47 5.57 22.89 3.42
CA ILE A 47 4.51 21.87 3.58
C ILE A 47 4.93 20.68 2.72
N LEU A 48 5.17 19.52 3.33
CA LEU A 48 5.48 18.31 2.60
C LEU A 48 4.18 17.70 2.05
N LEU A 49 4.12 17.45 0.76
CA LEU A 49 3.08 16.66 0.12
C LEU A 49 3.53 15.20 0.05
N LEU A 50 2.95 14.36 0.92
CA LEU A 50 3.22 12.93 1.04
C LEU A 50 2.14 12.15 0.28
N ASP A 51 2.53 11.31 -0.67
CA ASP A 51 1.59 10.60 -1.53
C ASP A 51 1.40 9.14 -1.11
N ILE A 52 0.15 8.73 -0.91
CA ILE A 52 -0.24 7.34 -0.64
C ILE A 52 -1.22 6.92 -1.73
N SER A 53 -0.69 6.29 -2.79
CA SER A 53 -1.47 5.89 -3.96
C SER A 53 -1.35 4.40 -4.24
N GLY A 54 -2.45 3.78 -4.68
CA GLY A 54 -2.56 2.36 -4.96
C GLY A 54 -2.70 1.50 -3.72
N THR A 55 -2.46 0.20 -3.85
CA THR A 55 -2.61 -0.76 -2.74
C THR A 55 -1.53 -0.58 -1.68
N ILE A 56 -1.93 -0.45 -0.43
CA ILE A 56 -1.03 -0.33 0.72
C ILE A 56 -0.45 -1.70 1.05
N SER A 57 0.86 -1.85 0.87
CA SER A 57 1.57 -3.11 1.09
C SER A 57 3.03 -2.86 1.51
N GLU A 58 3.56 -3.76 2.32
CA GLU A 58 4.98 -3.85 2.66
C GLU A 58 5.81 -4.57 1.60
N GLU A 59 5.18 -5.12 0.57
CA GLU A 59 5.88 -5.85 -0.47
C GLU A 59 6.63 -4.92 -1.41
N ARG A 60 7.87 -5.31 -1.71
CA ARG A 60 8.62 -4.74 -2.82
C ARG A 60 8.03 -5.23 -4.13
N ARG A 61 7.87 -4.34 -5.08
CA ARG A 61 7.39 -4.69 -6.42
C ARG A 61 8.55 -4.75 -7.38
N SER A 62 8.55 -5.76 -8.21
CA SER A 62 9.50 -5.89 -9.31
C SER A 62 8.84 -5.40 -10.59
N ARG A 63 9.48 -4.48 -11.30
CA ARG A 63 9.03 -3.92 -12.57
C ARG A 63 9.92 -4.39 -13.71
N GLY A 64 9.33 -4.68 -14.89
CA GLY A 64 10.11 -5.02 -16.08
C GLY A 64 10.91 -6.33 -15.96
N MET A 65 10.25 -7.47 -15.77
CA MET A 65 10.88 -8.81 -15.66
C MET A 65 11.97 -8.91 -14.56
N GLY A 66 11.82 -8.17 -13.45
CA GLY A 66 12.78 -8.23 -12.34
C GLY A 66 13.96 -7.28 -12.45
N LEU A 67 14.01 -6.42 -13.46
CA LEU A 67 15.16 -5.53 -13.70
C LEU A 67 15.15 -4.25 -12.86
N GLN A 68 14.02 -3.88 -12.27
CA GLN A 68 13.88 -2.74 -11.35
C GLN A 68 13.12 -3.16 -10.11
N GLU A 69 13.76 -3.05 -8.95
CA GLU A 69 13.08 -3.16 -7.67
C GLU A 69 12.48 -1.81 -7.29
N GLU A 70 11.16 -1.74 -7.13
CA GLU A 70 10.50 -0.63 -6.46
C GLU A 70 10.48 -0.92 -4.95
N ILE A 71 10.91 0.05 -4.16
CA ILE A 71 10.78 -0.04 -2.70
C ILE A 71 9.29 -0.08 -2.31
N SER A 72 8.98 -0.77 -1.22
CA SER A 72 7.62 -0.86 -0.73
C SER A 72 7.05 0.52 -0.39
N LEU A 73 5.71 0.64 -0.39
CA LEU A 73 5.06 1.89 0.03
C LEU A 73 5.44 2.26 1.47
N VAL A 74 5.51 1.27 2.36
CA VAL A 74 5.89 1.45 3.77
C VAL A 74 7.31 2.00 3.88
N ASP A 75 8.29 1.38 3.19
CA ASP A 75 9.68 1.85 3.20
C ASP A 75 9.79 3.28 2.67
N ARG A 76 9.08 3.60 1.57
CA ARG A 76 9.08 4.92 0.96
C ARG A 76 8.55 5.99 1.93
N ILE A 77 7.40 5.74 2.54
CA ILE A 77 6.81 6.68 3.52
C ILE A 77 7.75 6.89 4.70
N LYS A 78 8.36 5.82 5.21
CA LYS A 78 9.31 5.92 6.33
C LYS A 78 10.55 6.74 5.97
N GLU A 79 11.11 6.56 4.78
CA GLU A 79 12.23 7.37 4.30
C GLU A 79 11.87 8.85 4.10
N GLU A 80 10.69 9.12 3.52
CA GLU A 80 10.20 10.49 3.32
C GLU A 80 9.97 11.20 4.65
N LEU A 81 9.35 10.54 5.63
CA LEU A 81 9.15 11.07 6.98
C LEU A 81 10.49 11.31 7.70
N LYS A 82 11.45 10.37 7.60
CA LYS A 82 12.79 10.53 8.19
C LYS A 82 13.53 11.73 7.58
N LYS A 83 13.41 11.94 6.26
CA LYS A 83 13.99 13.12 5.59
C LYS A 83 13.30 14.40 6.05
N ALA A 84 11.97 14.41 6.16
CA ALA A 84 11.20 15.55 6.65
C ALA A 84 11.56 15.91 8.10
N GLU A 85 11.76 14.93 8.97
CA GLU A 85 12.15 15.14 10.38
C GLU A 85 13.51 15.83 10.51
N SER A 86 14.41 15.66 9.53
CA SER A 86 15.72 16.33 9.50
C SER A 86 15.67 17.77 8.98
N ASP A 87 14.54 18.21 8.40
CA ASP A 87 14.35 19.56 7.84
C ASP A 87 13.39 20.38 8.72
N ARG A 88 13.94 21.25 9.55
CA ARG A 88 13.17 22.11 10.47
C ARG A 88 12.25 23.12 9.77
N SER A 89 12.38 23.31 8.45
CA SER A 89 11.47 24.16 7.69
C SER A 89 10.15 23.47 7.34
N ILE A 90 10.06 22.13 7.49
CA ILE A 90 8.81 21.37 7.33
C ILE A 90 7.94 21.59 8.57
N ALA A 91 6.90 22.41 8.45
CA ALA A 91 5.95 22.71 9.53
C ALA A 91 4.66 21.89 9.44
N GLY A 92 4.34 21.33 8.28
CA GLY A 92 3.15 20.53 8.08
C GLY A 92 3.32 19.50 6.97
N ILE A 93 2.45 18.48 7.01
CA ILE A 93 2.35 17.44 5.98
C ILE A 93 0.92 17.41 5.45
N ILE A 94 0.77 17.42 4.15
CA ILE A 94 -0.48 17.03 3.49
C ILE A 94 -0.29 15.60 2.97
N VAL A 95 -1.04 14.66 3.55
CA VAL A 95 -1.07 13.27 3.10
C VAL A 95 -2.13 13.15 2.02
N ARG A 96 -1.71 13.08 0.77
CA ARG A 96 -2.61 12.86 -0.36
C ARG A 96 -2.87 11.37 -0.51
N ILE A 97 -4.13 10.95 -0.37
CA ILE A 97 -4.50 9.53 -0.36
C ILE A 97 -5.38 9.21 -1.57
N ASN A 98 -4.92 8.27 -2.40
CA ASN A 98 -5.69 7.67 -3.48
C ASN A 98 -5.52 6.15 -3.48
N SER A 99 -6.23 5.47 -2.56
CA SER A 99 -5.97 4.07 -2.24
C SER A 99 -7.26 3.31 -1.89
N PRO A 100 -7.44 2.08 -2.42
CA PRO A 100 -8.51 1.18 -2.00
C PRO A 100 -8.23 0.52 -0.62
N GLY A 101 -7.08 0.82 0.00
CA GLY A 101 -6.59 0.14 1.18
C GLY A 101 -5.48 -0.87 0.86
N GLY A 102 -5.34 -1.90 1.68
CA GLY A 102 -4.30 -2.91 1.50
C GLY A 102 -4.17 -3.86 2.67
N THR A 103 -2.96 -4.34 2.97
CA THR A 103 -2.76 -5.22 4.12
C THR A 103 -2.99 -4.49 5.43
N VAL A 104 -3.53 -5.19 6.41
CA VAL A 104 -3.77 -4.65 7.76
C VAL A 104 -2.49 -4.09 8.35
N THR A 105 -1.42 -4.88 8.29
CA THR A 105 -0.12 -4.52 8.89
C THR A 105 0.49 -3.30 8.24
N ALA A 106 0.52 -3.20 6.89
CA ALA A 106 1.09 -2.03 6.22
C ALA A 106 0.29 -0.75 6.52
N SER A 107 -1.04 -0.84 6.59
CA SER A 107 -1.91 0.29 6.95
C SER A 107 -1.64 0.76 8.39
N ASP A 108 -1.51 -0.17 9.34
CA ASP A 108 -1.22 0.15 10.75
C ASP A 108 0.20 0.72 10.91
N ILE A 109 1.20 0.21 10.19
CA ILE A 109 2.56 0.77 10.20
C ILE A 109 2.56 2.22 9.71
N ILE A 110 1.93 2.53 8.58
CA ILE A 110 1.90 3.90 8.04
C ILE A 110 1.16 4.84 9.01
N TYR A 111 0.02 4.41 9.54
CA TYR A 111 -0.70 5.15 10.58
C TYR A 111 0.21 5.46 11.79
N HIS A 112 0.92 4.46 12.29
CA HIS A 112 1.84 4.59 13.41
C HIS A 112 2.99 5.57 13.11
N GLU A 113 3.66 5.45 11.95
CA GLU A 113 4.77 6.31 11.55
C GLU A 113 4.32 7.79 11.43
N LEU A 114 3.12 8.06 10.90
CA LEU A 114 2.56 9.41 10.85
C LEU A 114 2.28 9.97 12.25
N ARG A 115 1.69 9.17 13.14
CA ARG A 115 1.42 9.55 14.53
C ARG A 115 2.71 9.85 15.30
N GLU A 116 3.72 9.01 15.17
CA GLU A 116 5.02 9.20 15.82
C GLU A 116 5.79 10.39 15.24
N PHE A 117 5.73 10.60 13.92
CA PHE A 117 6.29 11.80 13.29
C PHE A 117 5.67 13.07 13.89
N LYS A 118 4.34 13.15 13.92
CA LYS A 118 3.61 14.27 14.52
C LYS A 118 4.01 14.50 15.97
N LYS A 119 4.12 13.45 16.77
CA LYS A 119 4.53 13.52 18.18
C LYS A 119 5.95 14.03 18.36
N ARG A 120 6.91 13.62 17.50
CA ARG A 120 8.31 14.04 17.59
C ARG A 120 8.55 15.46 17.08
N THR A 121 7.86 15.87 16.03
CA THR A 121 8.10 17.15 15.35
C THR A 121 7.14 18.27 15.74
N GLY A 122 5.94 17.93 16.22
CA GLY A 122 4.84 18.87 16.40
C GLY A 122 4.19 19.34 15.11
N ALA A 123 4.58 18.80 13.96
CA ALA A 123 4.05 19.19 12.66
C ALA A 123 2.56 18.85 12.55
N LYS A 124 1.81 19.73 11.87
CA LYS A 124 0.41 19.49 11.53
C LYS A 124 0.29 18.50 10.37
N ILE A 125 -0.72 17.63 10.42
CA ILE A 125 -0.99 16.67 9.35
C ILE A 125 -2.44 16.86 8.87
N ILE A 126 -2.62 17.06 7.57
CA ILE A 126 -3.93 17.07 6.90
C ILE A 126 -3.98 15.91 5.91
N ALA A 127 -5.02 15.08 5.96
CA ALA A 127 -5.28 14.10 4.90
C ALA A 127 -6.15 14.75 3.82
N SER A 128 -5.73 14.65 2.56
CA SER A 128 -6.52 15.01 1.39
C SER A 128 -6.87 13.75 0.62
N LEU A 129 -8.16 13.37 0.68
CA LEU A 129 -8.67 12.18 0.04
C LEU A 129 -9.01 12.50 -1.41
N MET A 130 -8.43 11.73 -2.35
CA MET A 130 -8.61 11.93 -3.78
C MET A 130 -9.80 11.12 -4.31
N ASP A 131 -9.64 10.44 -5.45
CA ASP A 131 -10.69 9.61 -6.04
C ASP A 131 -11.20 8.55 -5.03
N MET A 132 -10.28 7.90 -4.33
CA MET A 132 -10.58 6.83 -3.40
C MET A 132 -9.69 6.88 -2.15
N ALA A 133 -10.29 6.76 -0.98
CA ALA A 133 -9.59 6.56 0.29
C ALA A 133 -10.41 5.63 1.18
N THR A 134 -10.44 4.35 0.81
CA THR A 134 -11.27 3.34 1.47
C THR A 134 -10.45 2.42 2.34
N SER A 135 -11.07 1.84 3.34
CA SER A 135 -10.51 0.78 4.18
C SER A 135 -9.15 1.16 4.77
N GLY A 136 -8.03 0.48 4.41
CA GLY A 136 -6.68 0.87 4.85
C GLY A 136 -6.28 2.30 4.48
N GLY A 137 -6.81 2.86 3.39
CA GLY A 137 -6.61 4.27 3.02
C GLY A 137 -7.26 5.22 4.02
N TYR A 138 -8.49 4.93 4.44
CA TYR A 138 -9.14 5.69 5.50
C TYR A 138 -8.49 5.47 6.87
N TYR A 139 -8.06 4.23 7.17
CA TYR A 139 -7.29 3.92 8.38
C TYR A 139 -6.10 4.85 8.55
N VAL A 140 -5.33 5.04 7.47
CA VAL A 140 -4.16 5.93 7.47
C VAL A 140 -4.59 7.40 7.59
N ALA A 141 -5.67 7.82 6.93
CA ALA A 141 -6.19 9.20 7.00
C ALA A 141 -6.50 9.64 8.43
N VAL A 142 -6.95 8.72 9.28
CA VAL A 142 -7.29 8.98 10.69
C VAL A 142 -6.08 9.42 11.54
N ALA A 143 -4.83 9.23 11.08
CA ALA A 143 -3.65 9.75 11.74
C ALA A 143 -3.54 11.29 11.70
N SER A 144 -4.33 11.95 10.84
CA SER A 144 -4.27 13.37 10.55
C SER A 144 -5.07 14.21 11.55
N ASP A 145 -4.75 15.51 11.65
CA ASP A 145 -5.50 16.48 12.43
C ASP A 145 -6.83 16.84 11.78
N ARG A 146 -6.84 16.88 10.43
CA ARG A 146 -8.02 17.11 9.60
C ARG A 146 -8.05 16.16 8.42
N ILE A 147 -9.24 15.79 7.99
CA ILE A 147 -9.48 14.95 6.80
C ILE A 147 -10.38 15.74 5.85
N ILE A 148 -9.89 16.03 4.66
CA ILE A 148 -10.58 16.76 3.60
C ILE A 148 -10.80 15.80 2.44
N ALA A 149 -12.01 15.67 1.95
CA ALA A 149 -12.32 14.83 0.79
C ALA A 149 -12.59 15.67 -0.45
N HIS A 150 -12.04 15.24 -1.59
CA HIS A 150 -12.45 15.80 -2.87
C HIS A 150 -13.96 15.54 -3.08
N PRO A 151 -14.72 16.44 -3.75
CA PRO A 151 -16.18 16.28 -3.92
C PRO A 151 -16.63 14.94 -4.53
N THR A 152 -15.76 14.27 -5.28
CA THR A 152 -16.03 12.98 -5.91
C THR A 152 -15.43 11.77 -5.17
N THR A 153 -14.84 11.98 -4.01
CA THR A 153 -14.19 10.91 -3.23
C THR A 153 -15.17 9.82 -2.83
N ILE A 154 -14.72 8.58 -2.93
CA ILE A 154 -15.32 7.42 -2.26
C ILE A 154 -14.42 7.04 -1.08
N THR A 155 -15.01 6.91 0.11
CA THR A 155 -14.29 6.58 1.35
C THR A 155 -15.06 5.59 2.23
N GLY A 156 -14.61 5.35 3.47
CA GLY A 156 -15.22 4.37 4.37
C GLY A 156 -14.67 2.96 4.16
N SER A 157 -15.54 1.99 3.89
CA SER A 157 -15.19 0.55 3.85
C SER A 157 -14.45 0.12 5.13
N ILE A 158 -15.01 0.49 6.28
CA ILE A 158 -14.46 0.20 7.60
C ILE A 158 -14.75 -1.27 7.90
N GLY A 159 -13.80 -2.13 7.59
CA GLY A 159 -13.97 -3.57 7.69
C GLY A 159 -12.70 -4.34 7.38
N VAL A 160 -12.75 -5.66 7.60
CA VAL A 160 -11.65 -6.61 7.32
C VAL A 160 -12.18 -7.72 6.44
N ILE A 161 -11.39 -8.10 5.45
CA ILE A 161 -11.69 -9.23 4.57
C ILE A 161 -10.52 -10.21 4.53
N ALA A 162 -10.81 -11.51 4.51
CA ALA A 162 -9.89 -12.56 4.15
C ALA A 162 -10.48 -13.33 2.97
N LEU A 163 -9.80 -13.28 1.81
CA LEU A 163 -10.27 -13.95 0.61
C LEU A 163 -9.68 -15.36 0.52
N LYS A 164 -10.54 -16.30 0.17
CA LYS A 164 -10.16 -17.66 -0.15
C LYS A 164 -10.85 -18.10 -1.43
N PHE A 165 -10.09 -18.63 -2.38
CA PHE A 165 -10.62 -19.35 -3.53
C PHE A 165 -10.61 -20.85 -3.22
N ASN A 166 -11.66 -21.57 -3.65
CA ASN A 166 -11.68 -23.03 -3.60
C ASN A 166 -11.57 -23.56 -5.03
N VAL A 167 -10.45 -24.18 -5.34
CA VAL A 167 -10.13 -24.70 -6.68
C VAL A 167 -10.17 -26.22 -6.75
N ARG A 168 -10.62 -26.92 -5.72
CA ARG A 168 -10.63 -28.39 -5.63
C ARG A 168 -11.32 -29.04 -6.83
N GLU A 169 -12.52 -28.58 -7.15
CA GLU A 169 -13.28 -29.18 -8.26
C GLU A 169 -12.64 -28.93 -9.63
N LEU A 170 -12.00 -27.76 -9.79
CA LEU A 170 -11.26 -27.46 -11.02
C LEU A 170 -10.08 -28.40 -11.19
N LEU A 171 -9.28 -28.61 -10.15
CA LEU A 171 -8.14 -29.52 -10.19
C LEU A 171 -8.57 -30.96 -10.45
N PHE A 172 -9.63 -31.42 -9.81
CA PHE A 172 -10.19 -32.74 -10.06
C PHE A 172 -10.62 -32.95 -11.54
N LYS A 173 -11.24 -31.94 -12.16
CA LYS A 173 -11.65 -31.99 -13.58
C LYS A 173 -10.47 -32.09 -14.55
N ILE A 174 -9.28 -31.63 -14.17
CA ILE A 174 -8.06 -31.70 -14.99
C ILE A 174 -7.13 -32.84 -14.55
N GLY A 175 -7.60 -33.76 -13.69
CA GLY A 175 -6.88 -34.96 -13.27
C GLY A 175 -5.77 -34.70 -12.27
N ILE A 176 -5.82 -33.59 -11.50
CA ILE A 176 -4.86 -33.27 -10.42
C ILE A 176 -5.53 -33.56 -9.09
N GLU A 177 -4.90 -34.42 -8.28
CA GLU A 177 -5.28 -34.69 -6.90
C GLU A 177 -4.25 -34.06 -5.97
N GLU A 178 -4.73 -33.39 -4.90
CA GLU A 178 -3.90 -32.78 -3.87
C GLU A 178 -4.01 -33.64 -2.60
N GLU A 179 -2.87 -34.02 -2.05
CA GLU A 179 -2.74 -34.71 -0.80
C GLU A 179 -1.80 -33.95 0.12
N SER A 180 -2.29 -33.52 1.30
CA SER A 180 -1.49 -32.85 2.31
C SER A 180 -1.26 -33.74 3.52
N ILE A 181 0.00 -34.03 3.82
CA ILE A 181 0.41 -34.70 5.06
C ILE A 181 0.71 -33.63 6.11
N LYS A 182 0.01 -33.63 7.24
CA LYS A 182 0.00 -32.53 8.20
C LYS A 182 0.33 -33.00 9.61
N SER A 183 1.04 -32.15 10.38
CA SER A 183 1.30 -32.37 11.80
C SER A 183 0.08 -32.06 12.70
N GLY A 184 -0.98 -31.47 12.16
CA GLY A 184 -2.21 -31.12 12.86
C GLY A 184 -3.30 -30.66 11.92
N ASP A 185 -4.57 -30.86 12.29
CA ASP A 185 -5.74 -30.68 11.44
C ASP A 185 -5.94 -29.27 10.92
N LYS A 186 -5.47 -28.27 11.66
CA LYS A 186 -5.58 -26.85 11.29
C LYS A 186 -4.37 -26.28 10.53
N LYS A 187 -3.38 -27.13 10.20
CA LYS A 187 -2.14 -26.67 9.57
C LYS A 187 -2.35 -26.13 8.14
N ASP A 188 -3.38 -26.61 7.47
CA ASP A 188 -3.83 -26.15 6.15
C ASP A 188 -5.11 -25.30 6.21
N LEU A 189 -5.30 -24.59 7.31
CA LEU A 189 -6.36 -23.60 7.45
C LEU A 189 -6.32 -22.64 6.27
N MET A 190 -7.49 -22.35 5.68
CA MET A 190 -7.64 -21.55 4.45
C MET A 190 -7.02 -22.19 3.18
N SER A 191 -6.68 -23.49 3.17
CA SER A 191 -6.23 -24.17 1.95
C SER A 191 -7.25 -23.99 0.80
N PRO A 192 -6.79 -23.62 -0.42
CA PRO A 192 -7.65 -23.48 -1.59
C PRO A 192 -8.10 -24.84 -2.16
N PHE A 193 -7.51 -25.93 -1.70
CA PHE A 193 -7.72 -27.27 -2.25
C PHE A 193 -8.84 -28.05 -1.57
N ARG A 194 -9.45 -27.51 -0.52
CA ARG A 194 -10.58 -28.12 0.18
C ARG A 194 -11.56 -27.09 0.72
N PRO A 195 -12.82 -27.47 0.97
CA PRO A 195 -13.78 -26.62 1.68
C PRO A 195 -13.28 -26.25 3.09
N THR A 196 -13.65 -25.05 3.54
CA THR A 196 -13.42 -24.61 4.93
C THR A 196 -14.46 -25.26 5.84
N THR A 197 -14.03 -25.85 6.94
CA THR A 197 -14.96 -26.42 7.94
C THR A 197 -15.63 -25.31 8.77
N PRO A 198 -16.77 -25.57 9.44
CA PRO A 198 -17.41 -24.60 10.34
C PRO A 198 -16.47 -24.09 11.44
N GLU A 199 -15.73 -24.98 12.06
CA GLU A 199 -14.75 -24.65 13.12
C GLU A 199 -13.62 -23.75 12.59
N GLU A 200 -13.09 -24.04 11.41
CA GLU A 200 -12.08 -23.21 10.76
C GLU A 200 -12.61 -21.81 10.41
N ARG A 201 -13.87 -21.75 10.00
CA ARG A 201 -14.55 -20.46 9.75
C ARG A 201 -14.63 -19.64 11.03
N GLU A 202 -14.95 -20.24 12.14
CA GLU A 202 -15.02 -19.58 13.46
C GLU A 202 -13.65 -19.04 13.89
N ILE A 203 -12.59 -19.83 13.69
CA ILE A 203 -11.22 -19.39 13.97
C ILE A 203 -10.87 -18.14 13.15
N VAL A 204 -11.11 -18.17 11.85
CA VAL A 204 -10.84 -17.03 10.95
C VAL A 204 -11.69 -15.82 11.30
N GLN A 205 -12.99 -16.04 11.62
CA GLN A 205 -13.90 -14.97 12.02
C GLN A 205 -13.42 -14.28 13.29
N THR A 206 -12.93 -15.03 14.28
CA THR A 206 -12.38 -14.46 15.51
C THR A 206 -11.19 -13.54 15.23
N ILE A 207 -10.33 -13.89 14.26
CA ILE A 207 -9.22 -13.05 13.83
C ILE A 207 -9.74 -11.78 13.15
N ILE A 208 -10.67 -11.92 12.22
CA ILE A 208 -11.32 -10.79 11.53
C ILE A 208 -11.94 -9.81 12.53
N ASP A 209 -12.67 -10.32 13.52
CA ASP A 209 -13.34 -9.50 14.54
C ASP A 209 -12.31 -8.71 15.37
N LYS A 210 -11.19 -9.32 15.74
CA LYS A 210 -10.10 -8.63 16.46
C LYS A 210 -9.46 -7.52 15.63
N LEU A 211 -9.19 -7.78 14.35
CA LEU A 211 -8.64 -6.78 13.44
C LEU A 211 -9.65 -5.65 13.16
N HIS A 212 -10.93 -5.98 13.05
CA HIS A 212 -12.00 -4.98 12.92
C HIS A 212 -12.13 -4.11 14.18
N GLN A 213 -12.08 -4.71 15.37
CA GLN A 213 -12.07 -3.97 16.64
C GLN A 213 -10.88 -3.00 16.72
N ARG A 214 -9.69 -3.41 16.22
CA ARG A 214 -8.51 -2.52 16.11
C ARG A 214 -8.81 -1.33 15.21
N PHE A 215 -9.43 -1.54 14.03
CA PHE A 215 -9.80 -0.48 13.10
C PHE A 215 -10.77 0.52 13.76
N VAL A 216 -11.85 0.00 14.35
CA VAL A 216 -12.85 0.80 15.06
C VAL A 216 -12.20 1.63 16.19
N GLY A 217 -11.27 1.02 16.93
CA GLY A 217 -10.51 1.70 17.98
C GLY A 217 -9.69 2.88 17.45
N VAL A 218 -8.98 2.69 16.32
CA VAL A 218 -8.22 3.77 15.66
C VAL A 218 -9.12 4.93 15.24
N ILE A 219 -10.31 4.63 14.69
CA ILE A 219 -11.24 5.68 14.30
C ILE A 219 -11.75 6.42 15.55
N ALA A 220 -12.10 5.71 16.61
CA ALA A 220 -12.55 6.33 17.86
C ALA A 220 -11.49 7.26 18.46
N GLU A 221 -10.20 6.91 18.34
CA GLU A 221 -9.07 7.74 18.77
C GLU A 221 -8.86 8.99 17.91
N GLY A 222 -9.15 8.94 16.62
CA GLY A 222 -8.91 10.05 15.68
C GLY A 222 -10.15 10.90 15.39
N ARG A 223 -11.36 10.34 15.60
CA ARG A 223 -12.65 11.01 15.32
C ARG A 223 -13.46 11.20 16.61
N HIS A 224 -12.97 12.07 17.49
CA HIS A 224 -13.55 12.32 18.81
C HIS A 224 -15.01 12.82 18.77
N SER A 225 -15.50 13.33 17.63
CA SER A 225 -16.88 13.75 17.41
C SER A 225 -17.85 12.58 17.21
N LEU A 226 -17.34 11.35 17.02
CA LEU A 226 -18.14 10.14 16.85
C LEU A 226 -18.34 9.42 18.18
N THR A 227 -19.59 9.17 18.52
CA THR A 227 -19.93 8.26 19.64
C THR A 227 -19.71 6.80 19.21
N GLN A 228 -19.53 5.91 20.19
CA GLN A 228 -19.40 4.47 19.91
C GLN A 228 -20.61 3.90 19.16
N ASN A 229 -21.83 4.39 19.49
CA ASN A 229 -23.06 3.96 18.82
C ASN A 229 -23.14 4.43 17.36
N GLU A 230 -22.68 5.65 17.05
CA GLU A 230 -22.60 6.15 15.68
C GLU A 230 -21.58 5.33 14.90
N LEU A 231 -20.39 5.12 15.49
CA LEU A 231 -19.31 4.36 14.86
C LEU A 231 -19.73 2.90 14.56
N ALA A 232 -20.41 2.22 15.48
CA ALA A 232 -20.90 0.87 15.26
C ALA A 232 -21.89 0.76 14.08
N LYS A 233 -22.64 1.83 13.78
CA LYS A 233 -23.60 1.85 12.66
C LYS A 233 -22.94 2.03 11.29
N ILE A 234 -21.75 2.63 11.24
CA ILE A 234 -21.06 2.97 10.00
C ILE A 234 -19.84 2.08 9.73
N ALA A 235 -19.42 1.27 10.71
CA ALA A 235 -18.27 0.37 10.61
C ALA A 235 -18.67 -1.05 10.16
N ASP A 236 -19.57 -1.15 9.18
CA ASP A 236 -20.07 -2.42 8.64
C ASP A 236 -19.50 -2.78 7.27
N GLY A 237 -18.45 -2.07 6.83
CA GLY A 237 -17.80 -2.28 5.55
C GLY A 237 -18.38 -1.48 4.38
N ARG A 238 -19.45 -0.68 4.61
CA ARG A 238 -20.03 0.17 3.55
C ARG A 238 -19.08 1.29 3.13
N ILE A 239 -19.26 1.75 1.90
CA ILE A 239 -18.60 2.94 1.35
C ILE A 239 -19.51 4.16 1.45
N PHE A 240 -18.92 5.35 1.36
CA PHE A 240 -19.57 6.64 1.46
C PHE A 240 -19.09 7.56 0.33
N THR A 241 -19.97 8.38 -0.23
CA THR A 241 -19.58 9.58 -0.97
C THR A 241 -19.01 10.63 -0.01
N ALA A 242 -18.39 11.68 -0.54
CA ALA A 242 -17.85 12.76 0.28
C ALA A 242 -18.94 13.39 1.18
N ASP A 243 -20.14 13.66 0.65
CA ASP A 243 -21.25 14.24 1.40
C ASP A 243 -21.71 13.31 2.54
N GLN A 244 -21.90 12.03 2.25
CA GLN A 244 -22.26 11.03 3.24
C GLN A 244 -21.18 10.87 4.33
N ALA A 245 -19.90 10.94 3.95
CA ALA A 245 -18.80 10.86 4.89
C ALA A 245 -18.72 12.10 5.80
N LEU A 246 -19.07 13.28 5.28
CA LEU A 246 -19.19 14.51 6.06
C LEU A 246 -20.34 14.42 7.07
N GLU A 247 -21.52 14.00 6.63
CA GLU A 247 -22.68 13.77 7.50
C GLU A 247 -22.37 12.71 8.58
N ALA A 248 -21.65 11.65 8.20
CA ALA A 248 -21.22 10.60 9.13
C ALA A 248 -20.03 11.01 10.00
N LYS A 249 -19.55 12.26 9.92
CA LYS A 249 -18.40 12.79 10.68
C LYS A 249 -17.09 12.01 10.44
N LEU A 250 -16.99 11.30 9.33
CA LEU A 250 -15.77 10.59 8.94
C LEU A 250 -14.72 11.54 8.38
N ILE A 251 -15.13 12.68 7.83
CA ILE A 251 -14.27 13.75 7.32
C ILE A 251 -14.66 15.09 7.93
N ASP A 252 -13.80 16.10 7.81
CA ASP A 252 -14.01 17.42 8.40
C ASP A 252 -14.56 18.44 7.40
N SER A 253 -14.22 18.29 6.11
CA SER A 253 -14.73 19.15 5.05
C SER A 253 -14.60 18.48 3.67
N ILE A 254 -15.32 19.06 2.70
CA ILE A 254 -15.20 18.72 1.30
C ILE A 254 -14.46 19.88 0.62
N GLY A 255 -13.44 19.57 -0.20
CA GLY A 255 -12.63 20.58 -0.88
C GLY A 255 -11.58 19.97 -1.79
N TYR A 256 -10.86 20.82 -2.48
CA TYR A 256 -9.78 20.48 -3.38
C TYR A 256 -8.42 20.51 -2.66
N MET A 257 -7.36 20.15 -3.38
CA MET A 257 -6.00 20.19 -2.82
C MET A 257 -5.60 21.61 -2.41
N ASP A 258 -6.03 22.63 -3.15
CA ASP A 258 -5.76 24.04 -2.86
C ASP A 258 -6.41 24.47 -1.54
N ASP A 259 -7.62 23.96 -1.22
CA ASP A 259 -8.29 24.19 0.06
C ASP A 259 -7.50 23.53 1.20
N ALA A 260 -6.99 22.32 0.99
CA ALA A 260 -6.15 21.65 1.98
C ALA A 260 -4.85 22.43 2.27
N ILE A 261 -4.22 23.02 1.24
CA ILE A 261 -3.04 23.88 1.38
C ILE A 261 -3.42 25.17 2.12
N GLY A 262 -4.55 25.78 1.79
CA GLY A 262 -5.10 26.97 2.46
C GLY A 262 -5.33 26.71 3.95
N ILE A 263 -6.05 25.65 4.29
CA ILE A 263 -6.32 25.24 5.67
C ILE A 263 -5.03 24.93 6.42
N MET A 264 -4.04 24.29 5.78
CA MET A 264 -2.74 24.06 6.41
C MET A 264 -2.02 25.39 6.74
N LYS A 265 -2.05 26.37 5.84
CA LYS A 265 -1.48 27.70 6.09
C LYS A 265 -2.17 28.41 7.25
N ASP A 266 -3.48 28.34 7.31
CA ASP A 266 -4.28 28.92 8.39
C ASP A 266 -3.97 28.24 9.73
N ASP A 267 -3.91 26.91 9.78
CA ASP A 267 -3.57 26.14 10.99
C ASP A 267 -2.13 26.40 11.48
N LEU A 268 -1.23 26.79 10.57
CA LEU A 268 0.15 27.20 10.88
C LEU A 268 0.32 28.70 11.18
N GLY A 269 -0.72 29.53 10.93
CA GLY A 269 -0.67 30.98 11.10
C GLY A 269 0.26 31.68 10.11
N ILE A 270 0.43 31.15 8.90
CA ILE A 270 1.36 31.66 7.86
C ILE A 270 0.60 32.04 6.58
N ARG A 271 1.12 33.04 5.85
CA ARG A 271 0.56 33.47 4.55
C ARG A 271 1.16 32.70 3.38
N ASP A 272 2.48 32.52 3.41
CA ASP A 272 3.24 31.94 2.30
C ASP A 272 3.96 30.67 2.74
N ALA A 273 3.86 29.64 1.94
CA ALA A 273 4.57 28.38 2.12
C ALA A 273 5.03 27.83 0.77
N SER A 274 6.09 27.04 0.80
CA SER A 274 6.50 26.21 -0.34
C SER A 274 5.95 24.81 -0.14
N VAL A 275 5.11 24.33 -1.07
CA VAL A 275 4.69 22.93 -1.10
C VAL A 275 5.78 22.12 -1.78
N VAL A 276 6.36 21.17 -1.06
CA VAL A 276 7.48 20.35 -1.53
C VAL A 276 7.07 18.89 -1.62
N VAL A 277 7.69 18.18 -2.56
CA VAL A 277 7.60 16.73 -2.70
C VAL A 277 8.98 16.13 -2.65
N TYR A 278 9.08 14.93 -2.09
CA TYR A 278 10.27 14.11 -2.25
C TYR A 278 10.07 13.15 -3.41
N TYR A 279 11.10 12.97 -4.23
CA TYR A 279 11.05 12.11 -5.40
C TYR A 279 12.41 11.48 -5.68
N ARG A 280 12.40 10.41 -6.46
CA ARG A 280 13.61 9.83 -7.05
C ARG A 280 13.70 10.17 -8.52
N PRO A 281 14.92 10.36 -9.07
CA PRO A 281 15.11 10.60 -10.51
C PRO A 281 14.35 9.58 -11.36
N GLY A 282 13.75 10.06 -12.44
CA GLY A 282 12.92 9.24 -13.34
C GLY A 282 11.42 9.27 -13.06
N SER A 283 10.95 9.85 -11.94
CA SER A 283 9.52 10.06 -11.69
C SER A 283 9.11 11.52 -11.98
N TYR A 284 7.96 11.70 -12.65
CA TYR A 284 7.38 13.03 -12.86
C TYR A 284 6.70 13.52 -11.59
N LYS A 285 7.08 14.71 -11.11
CA LYS A 285 6.50 15.37 -9.93
C LYS A 285 6.41 16.87 -10.20
N GLY A 286 5.60 17.26 -11.20
CA GLY A 286 5.50 18.64 -11.66
C GLY A 286 4.45 19.49 -10.97
N THR A 287 3.42 18.86 -10.36
CA THR A 287 2.27 19.55 -9.75
C THR A 287 1.84 18.84 -8.46
N ILE A 288 0.98 19.52 -7.66
CA ILE A 288 0.34 18.93 -6.46
C ILE A 288 -0.51 17.69 -6.76
N TYR A 289 -0.91 17.50 -8.03
CA TYR A 289 -1.68 16.34 -8.50
C TYR A 289 -0.81 15.21 -9.06
N SER A 290 0.51 15.38 -9.16
CA SER A 290 1.41 14.34 -9.67
C SER A 290 1.50 13.17 -8.71
N ALA A 291 0.78 12.08 -9.00
CA ALA A 291 0.83 10.85 -8.22
C ALA A 291 2.18 10.14 -8.37
N THR A 292 2.60 9.44 -7.34
CA THR A 292 3.54 8.32 -7.50
C THR A 292 2.84 7.28 -8.35
N THR A 293 3.51 6.68 -9.34
CA THR A 293 2.90 5.74 -10.26
C THR A 293 2.15 4.67 -9.47
N ALA A 294 0.81 4.79 -9.40
CA ALA A 294 -0.03 3.83 -8.72
C ALA A 294 -0.06 2.55 -9.57
N SER A 295 0.40 1.46 -9.00
CA SER A 295 0.14 0.16 -9.58
C SER A 295 -1.29 -0.23 -9.21
N GLN A 296 -2.09 -0.51 -10.23
CA GLN A 296 -3.43 -1.06 -10.07
C GLN A 296 -3.40 -2.37 -9.27
N PRO A 297 -4.37 -2.66 -8.41
CA PRO A 297 -4.47 -3.97 -7.79
C PRO A 297 -4.67 -5.00 -8.90
N SER A 298 -3.68 -5.81 -9.16
CA SER A 298 -3.80 -6.96 -10.05
C SER A 298 -3.96 -8.20 -9.19
N LEU A 299 -5.11 -8.87 -9.33
CA LEU A 299 -5.26 -10.24 -8.86
C LEU A 299 -4.44 -11.13 -9.81
N ASN A 300 -3.18 -11.34 -9.49
CA ASN A 300 -2.37 -12.31 -10.19
C ASN A 300 -2.76 -13.71 -9.71
N LEU A 301 -3.66 -14.35 -10.41
CA LEU A 301 -3.99 -15.78 -10.21
C LEU A 301 -2.82 -16.69 -10.59
N LEU A 302 -1.88 -16.16 -11.37
CA LEU A 302 -0.68 -16.85 -11.81
C LEU A 302 0.50 -15.90 -11.64
N SER A 303 1.41 -16.17 -10.72
CA SER A 303 2.67 -15.43 -10.61
C SER A 303 3.85 -16.36 -10.82
N ILE A 304 4.73 -15.99 -11.77
CA ILE A 304 6.02 -16.66 -11.98
C ILE A 304 7.05 -15.81 -11.23
N THR A 305 7.51 -16.32 -10.09
CA THR A 305 8.63 -15.71 -9.35
C THR A 305 9.89 -16.51 -9.57
N GLY A 306 11.07 -15.95 -9.27
CA GLY A 306 12.35 -16.64 -9.40
C GLY A 306 12.44 -17.96 -8.59
N ASN A 307 11.51 -18.19 -7.68
CA ASN A 307 11.43 -19.39 -6.83
C ASN A 307 10.34 -20.39 -7.28
N GLY A 308 9.68 -20.17 -8.42
CA GLY A 308 8.68 -21.09 -8.96
C GLY A 308 7.36 -20.45 -9.39
N LEU A 309 6.46 -21.31 -9.85
CA LEU A 309 5.10 -20.95 -10.28
C LEU A 309 4.17 -20.93 -9.05
N SER A 310 3.66 -19.76 -8.67
CA SER A 310 2.57 -19.64 -7.70
C SER A 310 1.26 -19.48 -8.45
N ILE A 311 0.36 -20.47 -8.31
CA ILE A 311 -0.92 -20.52 -9.03
C ILE A 311 -2.03 -19.79 -8.27
N LEU A 312 -1.81 -19.47 -6.99
CA LEU A 312 -2.82 -18.89 -6.12
C LEU A 312 -2.25 -17.72 -5.30
N PRO A 313 -3.06 -16.67 -5.10
CA PRO A 313 -2.65 -15.58 -4.23
C PRO A 313 -2.54 -16.07 -2.78
N ASP A 314 -1.56 -15.56 -2.05
CA ASP A 314 -1.44 -15.79 -0.61
C ASP A 314 -2.68 -15.27 0.11
N VAL A 315 -3.18 -16.05 1.08
CA VAL A 315 -4.27 -15.61 1.94
C VAL A 315 -3.75 -14.54 2.88
N ARG A 316 -4.36 -13.35 2.82
CA ARG A 316 -4.01 -12.21 3.67
C ARG A 316 -5.25 -11.61 4.31
N PHE A 317 -5.09 -11.12 5.52
CA PHE A 317 -6.08 -10.24 6.13
C PHE A 317 -5.87 -8.82 5.60
N MET A 318 -6.93 -8.23 5.06
CA MET A 318 -6.82 -6.96 4.36
C MET A 318 -7.87 -5.95 4.84
N TYR A 319 -7.43 -4.72 4.95
CA TYR A 319 -8.25 -3.53 4.90
C TYR A 319 -8.32 -3.10 3.44
N LEU A 320 -9.12 -3.77 2.64
CA LEU A 320 -9.18 -3.56 1.19
C LEU A 320 -10.64 -3.51 0.73
N TRP A 321 -10.97 -2.47 -0.03
CA TRP A 321 -12.20 -2.42 -0.80
C TRP A 321 -11.95 -3.00 -2.19
N MET A 322 -12.78 -3.96 -2.56
CA MET A 322 -12.75 -4.63 -3.87
C MET A 322 -14.14 -4.44 -4.49
N PRO A 323 -14.25 -3.63 -5.55
CA PRO A 323 -15.50 -3.43 -6.29
C PRO A 323 -15.90 -4.67 -7.08
#